data_b1334685e29908db5688e247873e6a05
#
_entry.id   b1334685e29908db5688e247873e6a05
#
_cell.length_a   1.000
_cell.length_b   1.000
_cell.length_c   1.000
_cell.angle_alpha   90.00
_cell.angle_beta   90.00
_cell.angle_gamma   90.00
#
_symmetry.space_group_name_H-M   'P 1'
#
loop_
_entity.id
_entity.type
_entity.pdbx_description
1 polymer ?
#
loop_
_entity_poly.entity_id
_entity_poly.type
_entity_poly.pdbx_seq_one_letter_code
_entity_poly.pdbx_strand_id
1 'polypeptide(L)'
;MIHNTLFGPVDIVKQAIEDIKEHEPKNGYYVANSFGKDSGVVHRLMELAEVTFDAHHNFTTVDPPELIRHGLQNYPDTEIHRPKIPMWGLIVKKGFPPTRMIRYCCSILKERGGRDRLVVTGKRKEESPARSKITLIEPSRSDKRVTFFNPILEWTTQDVWEFTIREKIPYCCLYNQGFYRLGCVGCPLAGGKQMDFEFQFFPKHYVAYLRTFARMIKERADMAEKYGFTTPLDVMHWWMWKSHLSTDTTTQALLINEGVSA
;
A
#
# COMPACT_ATOMS: atom_id res chain seq x y z
N MET A 1 5.51 -26.35 -2.73
CA MET A 1 5.13 -25.93 -1.34
C MET A 1 3.78 -26.54 -1.02
N ILE A 2 3.77 -27.53 -0.13
CA ILE A 2 2.58 -28.35 0.13
C ILE A 2 1.91 -27.87 1.42
N HIS A 3 0.63 -27.51 1.33
CA HIS A 3 -0.24 -27.25 2.48
C HIS A 3 -1.21 -28.42 2.67
N ASN A 4 -1.37 -28.85 3.90
CA ASN A 4 -2.39 -29.84 4.24
C ASN A 4 -3.73 -29.12 4.48
N THR A 5 -4.72 -29.42 3.66
CA THR A 5 -6.08 -28.91 3.79
C THR A 5 -7.05 -29.99 4.25
N LEU A 6 -8.27 -29.64 4.56
CA LEU A 6 -9.34 -30.61 4.87
C LEU A 6 -9.61 -31.57 3.71
N PHE A 7 -9.25 -31.20 2.50
CA PHE A 7 -9.45 -31.98 1.26
C PHE A 7 -8.17 -32.68 0.78
N GLY A 8 -7.10 -32.67 1.58
CA GLY A 8 -5.81 -33.27 1.26
C GLY A 8 -4.70 -32.26 1.01
N PRO A 9 -3.50 -32.75 0.62
CA PRO A 9 -2.35 -31.91 0.36
C PRO A 9 -2.51 -31.13 -0.95
N VAL A 10 -2.24 -29.80 -0.91
CA VAL A 10 -2.30 -28.90 -2.06
C VAL A 10 -0.95 -28.26 -2.27
N ASP A 11 -0.41 -28.32 -3.50
CA ASP A 11 0.74 -27.50 -3.87
C ASP A 11 0.26 -26.08 -4.20
N ILE A 12 0.47 -25.16 -3.26
CA ILE A 12 0.01 -23.79 -3.35
C ILE A 12 0.64 -22.99 -4.49
N VAL A 13 1.85 -23.36 -4.93
CA VAL A 13 2.51 -22.73 -6.08
C VAL A 13 1.87 -23.19 -7.37
N LYS A 14 1.67 -24.49 -7.51
CA LYS A 14 0.99 -25.07 -8.67
C LYS A 14 -0.42 -24.51 -8.79
N GLN A 15 -1.16 -24.47 -7.68
CA GLN A 15 -2.51 -23.90 -7.65
C GLN A 15 -2.53 -22.41 -8.09
N ALA A 16 -1.61 -21.58 -7.56
CA ALA A 16 -1.52 -20.18 -7.96
C ALA A 16 -1.22 -20.01 -9.46
N ILE A 17 -0.36 -20.85 -10.04
CA ILE A 17 -0.05 -20.84 -11.47
C ILE A 17 -1.27 -21.29 -12.30
N GLU A 18 -1.98 -22.32 -11.86
CA GLU A 18 -3.22 -22.80 -12.50
C GLU A 18 -4.30 -21.71 -12.47
N ASP A 19 -4.53 -21.08 -11.32
CA ASP A 19 -5.48 -19.98 -11.18
C ASP A 19 -5.14 -18.79 -12.08
N ILE A 20 -3.84 -18.45 -12.20
CA ILE A 20 -3.37 -17.39 -13.09
C ILE A 20 -3.65 -17.76 -14.57
N LYS A 21 -3.40 -18.98 -14.99
CA LYS A 21 -3.67 -19.43 -16.38
C LYS A 21 -5.16 -19.47 -16.69
N GLU A 22 -5.97 -19.99 -15.76
CA GLU A 22 -7.42 -20.12 -15.94
C GLU A 22 -8.11 -18.77 -16.13
N HIS A 23 -7.64 -17.74 -15.43
CA HIS A 23 -8.26 -16.42 -15.42
C HIS A 23 -7.58 -15.40 -16.34
N GLU A 24 -6.68 -15.83 -17.22
CA GLU A 24 -5.98 -14.92 -18.12
C GLU A 24 -6.95 -14.15 -19.03
N PRO A 25 -7.02 -12.80 -18.91
CA PRO A 25 -7.89 -12.02 -19.77
C PRO A 25 -7.29 -11.82 -21.15
N LYS A 26 -8.11 -11.68 -22.18
CA LYS A 26 -7.67 -11.48 -23.59
C LYS A 26 -6.69 -10.31 -23.77
N ASN A 27 -6.80 -9.28 -22.95
CA ASN A 27 -5.95 -8.08 -23.01
C ASN A 27 -4.79 -8.12 -22.00
N GLY A 28 -4.50 -9.29 -21.43
CA GLY A 28 -3.45 -9.48 -20.42
C GLY A 28 -3.78 -8.86 -19.07
N TYR A 29 -3.00 -9.21 -18.07
CA TYR A 29 -3.15 -8.72 -16.71
C TYR A 29 -2.51 -7.35 -16.50
N TYR A 30 -3.09 -6.56 -15.60
CA TYR A 30 -2.48 -5.37 -15.03
C TYR A 30 -1.87 -5.74 -13.67
N VAL A 31 -0.55 -5.88 -13.56
CA VAL A 31 0.12 -6.26 -12.30
C VAL A 31 0.46 -5.01 -11.48
N ALA A 32 -0.19 -4.86 -10.32
CA ALA A 32 0.11 -3.78 -9.38
C ALA A 32 1.39 -4.10 -8.59
N ASN A 33 2.53 -3.65 -9.08
CA ASN A 33 3.84 -3.89 -8.47
C ASN A 33 4.19 -2.78 -7.46
N SER A 34 4.18 -3.11 -6.18
CA SER A 34 4.59 -2.21 -5.10
C SER A 34 6.08 -2.28 -4.77
N PHE A 35 6.84 -3.13 -5.45
CA PHE A 35 8.25 -3.46 -5.18
C PHE A 35 8.51 -4.13 -3.82
N GLY A 36 7.46 -4.46 -3.07
CA GLY A 36 7.56 -5.25 -1.85
C GLY A 36 7.63 -6.75 -2.13
N LYS A 37 7.96 -7.55 -1.12
CA LYS A 37 8.13 -9.01 -1.24
C LYS A 37 6.92 -9.72 -1.86
N ASP A 38 5.70 -9.35 -1.46
CA ASP A 38 4.48 -9.99 -1.93
C ASP A 38 4.23 -9.69 -3.42
N SER A 39 4.48 -8.47 -3.89
CA SER A 39 4.40 -8.14 -5.32
C SER A 39 5.52 -8.76 -6.16
N GLY A 40 6.70 -8.96 -5.57
CA GLY A 40 7.79 -9.70 -6.22
C GLY A 40 7.42 -11.17 -6.45
N VAL A 41 6.80 -11.81 -5.47
CA VAL A 41 6.26 -13.19 -5.60
C VAL A 41 5.21 -13.25 -6.71
N VAL A 42 4.26 -12.33 -6.70
CA VAL A 42 3.23 -12.26 -7.75
C VAL A 42 3.85 -12.09 -9.12
N HIS A 43 4.79 -11.15 -9.29
CA HIS A 43 5.48 -10.93 -10.55
C HIS A 43 6.15 -12.22 -11.06
N ARG A 44 6.84 -12.94 -10.18
CA ARG A 44 7.49 -14.22 -10.52
C ARG A 44 6.48 -15.30 -10.90
N LEU A 45 5.34 -15.38 -10.22
CA LEU A 45 4.28 -16.32 -10.58
C LEU A 45 3.67 -16.04 -11.95
N MET A 46 3.53 -14.76 -12.34
CA MET A 46 3.08 -14.38 -13.68
C MET A 46 4.07 -14.84 -14.76
N GLU A 47 5.39 -14.69 -14.51
CA GLU A 47 6.42 -15.22 -15.41
C GLU A 47 6.36 -16.75 -15.53
N LEU A 48 6.24 -17.47 -14.40
CA LEU A 48 6.14 -18.94 -14.37
C LEU A 48 4.85 -19.47 -15.02
N ALA A 49 3.79 -18.70 -14.97
CA ALA A 49 2.54 -19.01 -15.65
C ALA A 49 2.61 -18.75 -17.16
N GLU A 50 3.62 -18.04 -17.65
CA GLU A 50 3.82 -17.67 -19.06
C GLU A 50 2.61 -16.95 -19.67
N VAL A 51 1.92 -16.11 -18.87
CA VAL A 51 0.75 -15.32 -19.28
C VAL A 51 1.14 -13.91 -19.70
N THR A 52 0.27 -13.26 -20.43
CA THR A 52 0.46 -11.87 -20.86
C THR A 52 0.17 -10.89 -19.71
N PHE A 53 1.11 -10.01 -19.38
CA PHE A 53 0.91 -8.98 -18.37
C PHE A 53 1.80 -7.74 -18.61
N ASP A 54 1.40 -6.63 -18.04
CA ASP A 54 2.19 -5.42 -17.87
C ASP A 54 2.20 -5.02 -16.38
N ALA A 55 3.37 -4.62 -15.90
CA ALA A 55 3.57 -4.25 -14.50
C ALA A 55 3.55 -2.74 -14.30
N HIS A 56 2.90 -2.29 -13.22
CA HIS A 56 2.70 -0.87 -12.94
C HIS A 56 2.98 -0.53 -11.49
N HIS A 57 3.73 0.54 -11.26
CA HIS A 57 3.99 1.09 -9.94
C HIS A 57 3.40 2.49 -9.79
N ASN A 58 2.52 2.67 -8.82
CA ASN A 58 2.00 3.98 -8.46
C ASN A 58 2.91 4.67 -7.44
N PHE A 59 3.76 5.58 -7.90
CA PHE A 59 4.68 6.36 -7.07
C PHE A 59 3.92 7.29 -6.15
N THR A 60 4.15 7.19 -4.82
CA THR A 60 3.39 7.95 -3.82
C THR A 60 4.06 9.24 -3.38
N THR A 61 5.32 9.45 -3.75
CA THR A 61 6.22 10.56 -3.33
C THR A 61 6.69 10.48 -1.88
N VAL A 62 6.24 9.49 -1.14
CA VAL A 62 6.67 9.17 0.24
C VAL A 62 7.12 7.72 0.37
N ASP A 63 7.43 7.07 -0.74
CA ASP A 63 8.02 5.75 -0.76
C ASP A 63 9.48 5.80 -0.26
N PRO A 64 9.96 4.77 0.45
CA PRO A 64 11.38 4.66 0.80
C PRO A 64 12.28 4.73 -0.44
N PRO A 65 13.35 5.55 -0.45
CA PRO A 65 14.25 5.63 -1.60
C PRO A 65 14.88 4.29 -1.98
N GLU A 66 15.18 3.43 -0.99
CA GLU A 66 15.73 2.09 -1.19
C GLU A 66 14.76 1.18 -1.94
N LEU A 67 13.45 1.29 -1.61
CA LEU A 67 12.40 0.53 -2.28
C LEU A 67 12.27 0.91 -3.75
N ILE A 68 12.29 2.21 -4.04
CA ILE A 68 12.23 2.71 -5.42
C ILE A 68 13.48 2.30 -6.21
N ARG A 69 14.67 2.42 -5.62
CA ARG A 69 15.92 1.97 -6.25
C ARG A 69 15.89 0.49 -6.54
N HIS A 70 15.46 -0.32 -5.56
CA HIS A 70 15.26 -1.76 -5.72
C HIS A 70 14.31 -2.08 -6.90
N GLY A 71 13.17 -1.39 -6.96
CA GLY A 71 12.19 -1.59 -8.02
C GLY A 71 12.75 -1.28 -9.40
N LEU A 72 13.39 -0.13 -9.58
CA LEU A 72 13.98 0.28 -10.85
C LEU A 72 15.12 -0.65 -11.33
N GLN A 73 15.87 -1.23 -10.40
CA GLN A 73 16.96 -2.16 -10.72
C GLN A 73 16.49 -3.57 -11.09
N ASN A 74 15.46 -4.07 -10.42
CA ASN A 74 15.06 -5.47 -10.55
C ASN A 74 13.79 -5.69 -11.38
N TYR A 75 13.01 -4.62 -11.63
CA TYR A 75 11.78 -4.64 -12.42
C TYR A 75 11.77 -3.48 -13.42
N PRO A 76 12.76 -3.42 -14.36
CA PRO A 76 12.94 -2.27 -15.25
C PRO A 76 11.76 -2.02 -16.19
N ASP A 77 11.01 -3.07 -16.54
CA ASP A 77 9.85 -2.99 -17.43
C ASP A 77 8.57 -2.51 -16.72
N THR A 78 8.65 -2.23 -15.41
CA THR A 78 7.50 -1.69 -14.67
C THR A 78 7.24 -0.24 -15.02
N GLU A 79 6.04 0.08 -15.50
CA GLU A 79 5.61 1.45 -15.77
C GLU A 79 5.41 2.24 -14.47
N ILE A 80 6.10 3.38 -14.32
CA ILE A 80 6.04 4.22 -13.13
C ILE A 80 5.04 5.36 -13.32
N HIS A 81 3.92 5.29 -12.62
CA HIS A 81 2.90 6.33 -12.63
C HIS A 81 3.16 7.40 -11.56
N ARG A 82 3.54 8.60 -11.99
CA ARG A 82 3.74 9.74 -11.09
C ARG A 82 2.42 10.46 -10.82
N PRO A 83 2.14 10.87 -9.57
CA PRO A 83 0.93 11.62 -9.27
C PRO A 83 1.03 13.06 -9.76
N LYS A 84 -0.12 13.65 -10.17
CA LYS A 84 -0.20 15.08 -10.49
C LYS A 84 0.06 15.99 -9.29
N ILE A 85 -0.33 15.56 -8.11
CA ILE A 85 -0.14 16.27 -6.84
C ILE A 85 0.59 15.32 -5.87
N PRO A 86 1.78 15.67 -5.37
CA PRO A 86 2.51 14.86 -4.41
C PRO A 86 1.81 14.85 -3.04
N MET A 87 2.17 13.90 -2.15
CA MET A 87 1.64 13.80 -0.80
C MET A 87 1.67 15.14 -0.05
N TRP A 88 2.75 15.86 -0.19
CA TRP A 88 2.95 17.18 0.43
C TRP A 88 1.87 18.20 0.02
N GLY A 89 1.58 18.27 -1.27
CA GLY A 89 0.51 19.12 -1.81
C GLY A 89 -0.89 18.64 -1.41
N LEU A 90 -1.10 17.34 -1.31
CA LEU A 90 -2.38 16.78 -0.88
C LEU A 90 -2.69 17.12 0.57
N ILE A 91 -1.72 17.02 1.48
CA ILE A 91 -1.89 17.37 2.89
C ILE A 91 -2.30 18.83 3.03
N VAL A 92 -1.61 19.73 2.34
CA VAL A 92 -1.96 21.17 2.36
C VAL A 92 -3.35 21.41 1.77
N LYS A 93 -3.65 20.81 0.61
CA LYS A 93 -4.96 20.96 -0.04
C LYS A 93 -6.12 20.46 0.83
N LYS A 94 -5.92 19.35 1.56
CA LYS A 94 -6.94 18.77 2.44
C LYS A 94 -7.03 19.47 3.80
N GLY A 95 -5.99 20.17 4.24
CA GLY A 95 -5.91 20.88 5.51
C GLY A 95 -5.68 19.97 6.73
N PHE A 96 -5.39 18.69 6.52
CA PHE A 96 -5.01 17.72 7.56
C PHE A 96 -4.26 16.53 6.97
N PRO A 97 -3.41 15.84 7.74
CA PRO A 97 -2.73 14.63 7.28
C PRO A 97 -3.71 13.45 7.12
N PRO A 98 -3.41 12.47 6.24
CA PRO A 98 -4.28 11.31 6.09
C PRO A 98 -4.36 10.50 7.37
N THR A 99 -5.54 9.97 7.69
CA THR A 99 -5.77 9.15 8.88
C THR A 99 -6.12 7.71 8.50
N ARG A 100 -6.26 6.85 9.51
CA ARG A 100 -6.75 5.47 9.33
C ARG A 100 -8.12 5.40 8.68
N MET A 101 -9.00 6.34 9.02
CA MET A 101 -10.36 6.41 8.51
C MET A 101 -10.42 7.16 7.16
N ILE A 102 -9.69 8.25 7.03
CA ILE A 102 -9.71 9.11 5.83
C ILE A 102 -8.40 8.94 5.08
N ARG A 103 -8.38 7.95 4.19
CA ARG A 103 -7.22 7.52 3.41
C ARG A 103 -7.19 8.12 2.01
N TYR A 104 -7.44 9.43 1.88
CA TYR A 104 -7.39 10.11 0.59
C TYR A 104 -6.06 9.89 -0.16
N CYS A 105 -4.96 9.65 0.57
CA CYS A 105 -3.68 9.33 -0.03
C CYS A 105 -3.72 8.02 -0.82
N CYS A 106 -4.40 6.98 -0.34
CA CYS A 106 -4.49 5.71 -1.05
C CYS A 106 -5.31 5.86 -2.34
N SER A 107 -6.50 6.47 -2.27
CA SER A 107 -7.36 6.65 -3.44
C SER A 107 -6.72 7.54 -4.52
N ILE A 108 -5.98 8.58 -4.11
CA ILE A 108 -5.38 9.54 -5.05
C ILE A 108 -3.99 9.08 -5.54
N LEU A 109 -3.19 8.41 -4.72
CA LEU A 109 -1.80 8.09 -5.06
C LEU A 109 -1.59 6.62 -5.43
N LYS A 110 -2.30 5.66 -4.81
CA LYS A 110 -2.06 4.22 -4.98
C LYS A 110 -3.11 3.50 -5.83
N GLU A 111 -4.38 3.84 -5.65
CA GLU A 111 -5.49 3.14 -6.30
C GLU A 111 -5.83 3.77 -7.65
N ARG A 112 -4.82 3.84 -8.54
CA ARG A 112 -4.95 4.43 -9.89
C ARG A 112 -4.55 3.41 -10.94
N GLY A 113 -5.22 3.45 -12.08
CA GLY A 113 -4.97 2.55 -13.20
C GLY A 113 -5.77 1.25 -13.11
N GLY A 114 -5.57 0.38 -14.10
CA GLY A 114 -6.20 -0.93 -14.19
C GLY A 114 -7.72 -0.91 -14.43
N ARG A 115 -8.30 0.23 -14.87
CA ARG A 115 -9.71 0.31 -15.21
C ARG A 115 -10.02 -0.59 -16.39
N ASP A 116 -11.15 -1.30 -16.28
CA ASP A 116 -11.62 -2.26 -17.29
C ASP A 116 -10.62 -3.42 -17.54
N ARG A 117 -9.72 -3.67 -16.56
CA ARG A 117 -8.73 -4.76 -16.57
C ARG A 117 -8.78 -5.56 -15.27
N LEU A 118 -8.28 -6.78 -15.34
CA LEU A 118 -8.06 -7.61 -14.14
C LEU A 118 -6.72 -7.23 -13.51
N VAL A 119 -6.79 -6.64 -12.31
CA VAL A 119 -5.63 -6.10 -11.58
C VAL A 119 -5.10 -7.14 -10.61
N VAL A 120 -3.91 -7.66 -10.87
CA VAL A 120 -3.26 -8.64 -9.99
C VAL A 120 -2.59 -7.94 -8.82
N THR A 121 -2.86 -8.44 -7.61
CA THR A 121 -2.29 -7.89 -6.38
C THR A 121 -1.74 -8.97 -5.46
N GLY A 122 -0.75 -8.64 -4.66
CA GLY A 122 -0.17 -9.52 -3.64
C GLY A 122 -0.90 -9.44 -2.29
N LYS A 123 -2.23 -9.27 -2.28
CA LYS A 123 -3.01 -9.26 -1.03
C LYS A 123 -3.10 -10.68 -0.45
N ARG A 124 -2.99 -10.79 0.88
CA ARG A 124 -3.09 -12.05 1.60
C ARG A 124 -4.05 -11.93 2.78
N LYS A 125 -4.79 -13.00 3.08
CA LYS A 125 -5.75 -13.06 4.21
C LYS A 125 -5.07 -12.83 5.55
N GLU A 126 -3.86 -13.34 5.72
CA GLU A 126 -3.07 -13.23 6.96
C GLU A 126 -2.77 -11.79 7.37
N GLU A 127 -2.71 -10.85 6.41
CA GLU A 127 -2.24 -9.48 6.70
C GLU A 127 -3.15 -8.67 7.63
N SER A 128 -4.44 -8.99 7.70
CA SER A 128 -5.37 -8.35 8.63
C SER A 128 -6.75 -9.00 8.66
N PRO A 129 -7.53 -8.82 9.76
CA PRO A 129 -8.92 -9.29 9.84
C PRO A 129 -9.83 -8.76 8.72
N ALA A 130 -9.56 -7.55 8.21
CA ALA A 130 -10.32 -7.02 7.07
C ALA A 130 -10.01 -7.77 5.77
N ARG A 131 -8.77 -8.27 5.62
CA ARG A 131 -8.35 -9.05 4.44
C ARG A 131 -8.74 -10.53 4.52
N SER A 132 -9.04 -11.07 5.69
CA SER A 132 -9.52 -12.45 5.81
C SER A 132 -10.85 -12.71 5.08
N LYS A 133 -11.57 -11.63 4.73
CA LYS A 133 -12.88 -11.68 4.05
C LYS A 133 -12.80 -11.48 2.54
N ILE A 134 -11.63 -11.19 1.98
CA ILE A 134 -11.47 -11.00 0.54
C ILE A 134 -11.45 -12.35 -0.19
N THR A 135 -11.74 -12.31 -1.48
CA THR A 135 -11.80 -13.49 -2.35
C THR A 135 -10.71 -13.45 -3.41
N LEU A 136 -10.51 -14.58 -4.09
CA LEU A 136 -9.54 -14.70 -5.19
C LEU A 136 -9.76 -13.59 -6.24
N ILE A 137 -11.02 -13.40 -6.64
CA ILE A 137 -11.43 -12.30 -7.53
C ILE A 137 -12.45 -11.46 -6.77
N GLU A 138 -12.22 -10.15 -6.69
CA GLU A 138 -13.12 -9.22 -6.01
C GLU A 138 -13.21 -7.88 -6.76
N PRO A 139 -14.40 -7.25 -6.83
CA PRO A 139 -14.52 -5.89 -7.36
C PRO A 139 -13.88 -4.88 -6.39
N SER A 140 -13.29 -3.82 -6.96
CA SER A 140 -12.81 -2.72 -6.14
C SER A 140 -13.98 -1.98 -5.47
N ARG A 141 -13.79 -1.61 -4.20
CA ARG A 141 -14.78 -0.82 -3.45
C ARG A 141 -14.76 0.66 -3.86
N SER A 142 -13.64 1.15 -4.37
CA SER A 142 -13.44 2.55 -4.73
C SER A 142 -13.75 2.87 -6.19
N ASP A 143 -13.51 1.95 -7.12
CA ASP A 143 -13.84 2.09 -8.55
C ASP A 143 -14.41 0.77 -9.10
N LYS A 144 -15.68 0.74 -9.42
CA LYS A 144 -16.38 -0.47 -9.93
C LYS A 144 -15.84 -1.00 -11.26
N ARG A 145 -15.01 -0.22 -11.97
CA ARG A 145 -14.36 -0.64 -13.22
C ARG A 145 -13.04 -1.38 -12.97
N VAL A 146 -12.65 -1.55 -11.71
CA VAL A 146 -11.45 -2.30 -11.32
C VAL A 146 -11.87 -3.59 -10.65
N THR A 147 -11.37 -4.70 -11.15
CA THR A 147 -11.51 -6.02 -10.52
C THR A 147 -10.14 -6.49 -10.09
N PHE A 148 -10.00 -6.90 -8.83
CA PHE A 148 -8.76 -7.44 -8.28
C PHE A 148 -8.72 -8.95 -8.42
N PHE A 149 -7.54 -9.48 -8.72
CA PHE A 149 -7.19 -10.89 -8.68
C PHE A 149 -6.03 -11.10 -7.70
N ASN A 150 -6.18 -12.00 -6.75
CA ASN A 150 -5.29 -12.18 -5.60
C ASN A 150 -4.71 -13.60 -5.57
N PRO A 151 -3.75 -13.98 -6.45
CA PRO A 151 -3.32 -15.38 -6.63
C PRO A 151 -2.61 -15.98 -5.42
N ILE A 152 -2.09 -15.16 -4.51
CA ILE A 152 -1.42 -15.61 -3.28
C ILE A 152 -2.26 -15.36 -2.02
N LEU A 153 -3.58 -15.31 -2.17
CA LEU A 153 -4.53 -14.93 -1.13
C LEU A 153 -4.39 -15.75 0.16
N GLU A 154 -4.19 -17.06 0.02
CA GLU A 154 -4.10 -18.02 1.14
C GLU A 154 -2.65 -18.22 1.64
N TRP A 155 -1.66 -17.57 1.03
CA TRP A 155 -0.28 -17.73 1.42
C TRP A 155 0.05 -17.03 2.73
N THR A 156 0.85 -17.70 3.56
CA THR A 156 1.40 -17.12 4.79
C THR A 156 2.63 -16.27 4.49
N THR A 157 3.06 -15.49 5.49
CA THR A 157 4.34 -14.74 5.40
C THR A 157 5.53 -15.70 5.23
N GLN A 158 5.47 -16.89 5.83
CA GLN A 158 6.48 -17.92 5.68
C GLN A 158 6.52 -18.45 4.24
N ASP A 159 5.37 -18.72 3.62
CA ASP A 159 5.30 -19.17 2.22
C ASP A 159 5.89 -18.14 1.27
N VAL A 160 5.58 -16.87 1.47
CA VAL A 160 6.14 -15.78 0.66
C VAL A 160 7.67 -15.77 0.74
N TRP A 161 8.25 -15.91 1.93
CA TRP A 161 9.70 -15.93 2.08
C TRP A 161 10.33 -17.22 1.56
N GLU A 162 9.73 -18.39 1.80
CA GLU A 162 10.19 -19.67 1.27
C GLU A 162 10.25 -19.64 -0.26
N PHE A 163 9.18 -19.14 -0.90
CA PHE A 163 9.14 -19.00 -2.35
C PHE A 163 10.16 -17.97 -2.85
N THR A 164 10.29 -16.82 -2.16
CA THR A 164 11.27 -15.79 -2.50
C THR A 164 12.69 -16.33 -2.52
N ILE A 165 13.08 -17.12 -1.50
CA ILE A 165 14.40 -17.70 -1.40
C ILE A 165 14.60 -18.79 -2.45
N ARG A 166 13.64 -19.69 -2.62
CA ARG A 166 13.68 -20.79 -3.57
C ARG A 166 13.84 -20.31 -5.01
N GLU A 167 13.04 -19.33 -5.41
CA GLU A 167 13.06 -18.75 -6.77
C GLU A 167 14.14 -17.67 -6.94
N LYS A 168 14.92 -17.38 -5.88
CA LYS A 168 15.96 -16.34 -5.86
C LYS A 168 15.41 -14.96 -6.28
N ILE A 169 14.19 -14.65 -5.86
CA ILE A 169 13.54 -13.36 -6.15
C ILE A 169 14.31 -12.26 -5.41
N PRO A 170 14.75 -11.20 -6.10
CA PRO A 170 15.37 -10.06 -5.44
C PRO A 170 14.36 -9.36 -4.52
N TYR A 171 14.81 -8.95 -3.34
CA TYR A 171 13.99 -8.20 -2.39
C TYR A 171 14.75 -7.00 -1.82
N CYS A 172 14.00 -5.99 -1.39
CA CYS A 172 14.57 -4.75 -0.88
C CYS A 172 15.37 -4.98 0.41
N CYS A 173 16.56 -4.38 0.50
CA CYS A 173 17.47 -4.48 1.65
C CYS A 173 16.85 -4.04 2.99
N LEU A 174 15.80 -3.23 2.97
CA LEU A 174 15.09 -2.78 4.18
C LEU A 174 14.51 -3.95 4.98
N TYR A 175 14.15 -5.07 4.34
CA TYR A 175 13.72 -6.26 5.08
C TYR A 175 14.80 -6.82 6.00
N ASN A 176 16.08 -6.70 5.61
CA ASN A 176 17.21 -7.11 6.44
C ASN A 176 17.52 -6.10 7.58
N GLN A 177 16.85 -4.95 7.58
CA GLN A 177 17.02 -3.86 8.54
C GLN A 177 15.84 -3.74 9.52
N GLY A 178 15.06 -4.82 9.67
CA GLY A 178 13.97 -4.90 10.63
C GLY A 178 12.60 -4.44 10.11
N PHE A 179 12.49 -4.07 8.83
CA PHE A 179 11.18 -3.78 8.23
C PHE A 179 10.46 -5.10 7.90
N TYR A 180 9.35 -5.38 8.54
CA TYR A 180 8.52 -6.54 8.22
C TYR A 180 7.56 -6.28 7.04
N ARG A 181 7.29 -5.01 6.75
CA ARG A 181 6.43 -4.52 5.68
C ARG A 181 7.03 -3.25 5.07
N LEU A 182 6.97 -3.12 3.75
CA LEU A 182 7.37 -1.91 3.04
C LEU A 182 6.15 -1.21 2.42
N GLY A 183 6.18 0.11 2.44
CA GLY A 183 5.13 0.98 1.89
C GLY A 183 5.49 2.45 2.09
N CYS A 184 4.49 3.33 2.07
CA CYS A 184 4.69 4.75 2.33
C CYS A 184 5.31 4.98 3.71
N VAL A 185 6.37 5.78 3.80
CA VAL A 185 6.93 6.26 5.07
C VAL A 185 5.90 7.16 5.77
N GLY A 186 5.62 6.88 7.05
CA GLY A 186 4.59 7.57 7.81
C GLY A 186 3.17 7.18 7.39
N CYS A 187 2.95 5.93 7.03
CA CYS A 187 1.62 5.44 6.70
C CYS A 187 0.72 5.39 7.95
N PRO A 188 -0.45 6.05 7.97
CA PRO A 188 -1.33 6.04 9.14
C PRO A 188 -1.85 4.64 9.52
N LEU A 189 -1.80 3.68 8.59
CA LEU A 189 -2.15 2.28 8.87
C LEU A 189 -1.07 1.54 9.67
N ALA A 190 0.15 2.04 9.68
CA ALA A 190 1.27 1.42 10.40
C ALA A 190 1.14 1.57 11.92
N GLY A 191 0.50 2.64 12.40
CA GLY A 191 0.41 2.99 13.82
C GLY A 191 1.62 3.77 14.32
N GLY A 192 1.46 4.44 15.47
CA GLY A 192 2.45 5.42 15.98
C GLY A 192 3.84 4.83 16.20
N LYS A 193 3.95 3.65 16.83
CA LYS A 193 5.25 2.99 17.07
C LYS A 193 6.00 2.66 15.77
N GLN A 194 5.29 2.19 14.76
CA GLN A 194 5.90 1.88 13.46
C GLN A 194 6.29 3.17 12.73
N MET A 195 5.44 4.20 12.77
CA MET A 195 5.78 5.50 12.22
C MET A 195 7.01 6.12 12.88
N ASP A 196 7.14 5.99 14.21
CA ASP A 196 8.32 6.45 14.95
C ASP A 196 9.59 5.73 14.48
N PHE A 197 9.56 4.41 14.39
CA PHE A 197 10.65 3.62 13.82
C PHE A 197 11.00 4.06 12.39
N GLU A 198 10.00 4.24 11.53
CA GLU A 198 10.19 4.70 10.15
C GLU A 198 10.83 6.10 10.10
N PHE A 199 10.42 7.03 10.96
CA PHE A 199 10.95 8.39 10.99
C PHE A 199 12.37 8.48 11.58
N GLN A 200 12.73 7.60 12.51
CA GLN A 200 14.12 7.46 12.97
C GLN A 200 15.00 6.96 11.83
N PHE A 201 14.51 6.03 11.02
CA PHE A 201 15.22 5.50 9.88
C PHE A 201 15.27 6.47 8.68
N PHE A 202 14.19 7.22 8.46
CA PHE A 202 14.03 8.19 7.38
C PHE A 202 13.85 9.63 7.90
N PRO A 203 14.86 10.25 8.54
CA PRO A 203 14.72 11.57 9.16
C PRO A 203 14.39 12.68 8.16
N LYS A 204 14.80 12.54 6.89
CA LYS A 204 14.44 13.48 5.83
C LYS A 204 12.93 13.49 5.55
N HIS A 205 12.25 12.35 5.64
CA HIS A 205 10.78 12.29 5.52
C HIS A 205 10.11 12.97 6.71
N TYR A 206 10.59 12.73 7.94
CA TYR A 206 10.08 13.42 9.12
C TYR A 206 10.13 14.95 8.96
N VAL A 207 11.28 15.48 8.57
CA VAL A 207 11.46 16.92 8.33
C VAL A 207 10.56 17.42 7.20
N ALA A 208 10.39 16.64 6.12
CA ALA A 208 9.50 17.01 5.02
C ALA A 208 8.02 17.08 5.46
N TYR A 209 7.58 16.16 6.33
CA TYR A 209 6.26 16.22 6.94
C TYR A 209 6.10 17.46 7.83
N LEU A 210 7.07 17.78 8.70
CA LEU A 210 7.00 18.98 9.53
C LEU A 210 6.91 20.26 8.69
N ARG A 211 7.71 20.39 7.62
CA ARG A 211 7.61 21.52 6.68
C ARG A 211 6.23 21.58 6.01
N THR A 212 5.68 20.43 5.66
CA THR A 212 4.35 20.35 5.06
C THR A 212 3.27 20.77 6.05
N PHE A 213 3.37 20.38 7.31
CA PHE A 213 2.43 20.77 8.36
C PHE A 213 2.54 22.26 8.67
N ALA A 214 3.73 22.85 8.70
CA ALA A 214 3.91 24.29 8.83
C ALA A 214 3.20 25.04 7.70
N ARG A 215 3.39 24.58 6.47
CA ARG A 215 2.71 25.14 5.30
C ARG A 215 1.19 24.95 5.38
N MET A 216 0.73 23.78 5.77
CA MET A 216 -0.69 23.48 5.95
C MET A 216 -1.35 24.42 6.97
N ILE A 217 -0.76 24.60 8.14
CA ILE A 217 -1.25 25.52 9.17
C ILE A 217 -1.38 26.94 8.62
N LYS A 218 -0.38 27.40 7.86
CA LYS A 218 -0.38 28.75 7.26
C LYS A 218 -1.43 28.92 6.17
N GLU A 219 -1.53 27.97 5.23
CA GLU A 219 -2.41 28.06 4.06
C GLU A 219 -3.87 27.64 4.36
N ARG A 220 -4.07 26.86 5.41
CA ARG A 220 -5.37 26.36 5.86
C ARG A 220 -5.60 26.66 7.34
N ALA A 221 -5.49 27.95 7.69
CA ALA A 221 -5.71 28.45 9.04
C ALA A 221 -7.12 28.07 9.57
N ASP A 222 -8.12 28.05 8.69
CA ASP A 222 -9.48 27.56 8.97
C ASP A 222 -9.48 26.13 9.56
N MET A 223 -8.72 25.23 8.94
CA MET A 223 -8.63 23.85 9.39
C MET A 223 -7.73 23.70 10.62
N ALA A 224 -6.63 24.47 10.67
CA ALA A 224 -5.73 24.45 11.82
C ALA A 224 -6.45 24.90 13.11
N GLU A 225 -7.21 25.97 13.06
CA GLU A 225 -8.04 26.45 14.17
C GLU A 225 -9.09 25.41 14.58
N LYS A 226 -9.79 24.85 13.61
CA LYS A 226 -10.81 23.82 13.83
C LYS A 226 -10.28 22.59 14.59
N TYR A 227 -9.07 22.15 14.30
CA TYR A 227 -8.46 20.98 14.94
C TYR A 227 -7.50 21.34 16.09
N GLY A 228 -7.36 22.60 16.43
CA GLY A 228 -6.47 23.09 17.48
C GLY A 228 -4.99 22.89 17.17
N PHE A 229 -4.61 22.90 15.88
CA PHE A 229 -3.21 22.79 15.45
C PHE A 229 -2.54 24.15 15.49
N THR A 230 -1.61 24.36 16.42
CA THR A 230 -0.84 25.60 16.55
C THR A 230 0.57 25.49 15.99
N THR A 231 1.19 24.31 16.09
CA THR A 231 2.54 24.05 15.60
C THR A 231 2.59 22.79 14.71
N PRO A 232 3.60 22.68 13.84
CA PRO A 232 3.82 21.44 13.07
C PRO A 232 4.03 20.20 13.94
N LEU A 233 4.59 20.38 15.14
CA LEU A 233 4.80 19.29 16.11
C LEU A 233 3.47 18.82 16.72
N ASP A 234 2.52 19.72 16.94
CA ASP A 234 1.19 19.33 17.40
C ASP A 234 0.50 18.44 16.37
N VAL A 235 0.58 18.82 15.09
CA VAL A 235 0.05 17.99 13.99
C VAL A 235 0.72 16.65 13.95
N MET A 236 2.06 16.60 14.03
CA MET A 236 2.85 15.37 13.99
C MET A 236 2.47 14.45 15.15
N HIS A 237 2.43 14.98 16.37
CA HIS A 237 2.06 14.22 17.57
C HIS A 237 0.61 13.70 17.46
N TRP A 238 -0.32 14.55 17.06
CA TRP A 238 -1.72 14.13 16.84
C TRP A 238 -1.78 13.03 15.78
N TRP A 239 -1.10 13.19 14.66
CA TRP A 239 -1.11 12.23 13.56
C TRP A 239 -0.54 10.86 13.97
N MET A 240 0.58 10.83 14.67
CA MET A 240 1.22 9.58 15.08
C MET A 240 0.46 8.86 16.20
N TRP A 241 -0.07 9.59 17.16
CA TRP A 241 -0.53 9.00 18.42
C TRP A 241 -2.02 9.13 18.68
N LYS A 242 -2.66 10.23 18.34
CA LYS A 242 -4.08 10.49 18.61
C LYS A 242 -5.01 10.14 17.45
N SER A 243 -4.59 10.29 16.21
CA SER A 243 -5.40 9.95 15.05
C SER A 243 -5.77 8.45 14.94
N HIS A 244 -5.14 7.62 15.76
CA HIS A 244 -5.40 6.19 15.85
C HIS A 244 -6.28 5.80 17.05
N LEU A 245 -6.48 6.69 18.00
CA LEU A 245 -7.36 6.47 19.14
C LEU A 245 -8.79 6.75 18.69
N SER A 246 -9.52 5.70 18.40
CA SER A 246 -10.88 5.72 17.84
C SER A 246 -11.96 6.21 18.80
N THR A 247 -11.62 6.70 19.99
CA THR A 247 -12.58 7.04 21.03
C THR A 247 -12.91 8.53 21.14
N ASP A 248 -12.19 9.40 20.42
CA ASP A 248 -12.60 10.80 20.35
C ASP A 248 -13.53 11.01 19.15
N THR A 249 -14.78 10.62 19.35
CA THR A 249 -15.89 10.69 18.39
C THR A 249 -16.05 12.09 17.81
N THR A 250 -15.65 13.12 18.53
CA THR A 250 -15.81 14.53 18.13
C THR A 250 -14.86 14.89 16.99
N THR A 251 -13.58 14.56 17.09
CA THR A 251 -12.59 14.89 16.04
C THR A 251 -12.80 14.06 14.78
N GLN A 252 -13.19 12.78 14.93
CA GLN A 252 -13.50 11.92 13.77
C GLN A 252 -14.82 12.28 13.11
N ALA A 253 -15.85 12.59 13.89
CA ALA A 253 -17.14 13.06 13.36
C ALA A 253 -16.99 14.37 12.57
N LEU A 254 -16.13 15.29 13.03
CA LEU A 254 -15.81 16.51 12.32
C LEU A 254 -15.12 16.25 10.96
N LEU A 255 -14.23 15.25 10.89
CA LEU A 255 -13.54 14.86 9.64
C LEU A 255 -14.49 14.21 8.62
N ILE A 256 -15.49 13.45 9.09
CA ILE A 256 -16.45 12.73 8.25
C ILE A 256 -17.55 13.64 7.74
N ASN A 257 -18.07 14.54 8.59
CA ASN A 257 -19.22 15.41 8.27
C ASN A 257 -18.92 16.51 7.24
N GLU A 258 -17.67 16.76 6.90
CA GLU A 258 -17.32 17.81 5.93
C GLU A 258 -17.21 17.33 4.48
N GLY A 259 -17.83 16.21 4.13
CA GLY A 259 -17.95 15.80 2.73
C GLY A 259 -16.62 15.66 2.00
N VAL A 260 -15.54 15.34 2.72
CA VAL A 260 -14.28 14.92 2.13
C VAL A 260 -14.47 13.48 1.64
N SER A 261 -15.40 13.32 0.66
CA SER A 261 -15.52 12.08 -0.07
C SER A 261 -14.16 11.75 -0.68
N ALA A 262 -13.77 10.51 -0.51
CA ALA A 262 -12.54 9.92 -0.99
C ALA A 262 -12.34 10.10 -2.51
#